data_26f43f738c1187a9eabcf78fdff4f111
#
_entry.id   26f43f738c1187a9eabcf78fdff4f111
#
_cell.length_a   1.000
_cell.length_b   1.000
_cell.length_c   1.000
_cell.angle_alpha   90.00
_cell.angle_beta   90.00
_cell.angle_gamma   90.00
#
_symmetry.space_group_name_H-M   'P 1'
#
loop_
_entity.id
_entity.type
_entity.pdbx_description
1 polymer ?
#
loop_
_entity_poly.entity_id
_entity_poly.type
_entity_poly.pdbx_seq_one_letter_code
_entity_poly.pdbx_strand_id
1 'polypeptide(L)'
;MKKYFNKYNVVNFTIFILFIFFIIERLAMFLITKIHLETFYYFVMFIWILRLIIVSAFSILFFIIILDFASRNAEFDYFRNSIKSYVATWQMRRFCRQINVEPSLEESSRYSNTKQEIIRKANRSLLTLTVIYYEEKAVAKWTFPVNCESYNIMEELLAQAKRELNQLDSSYLFNDFIRLENSRTFSSTAFRKK
;
A
#
# COMPACT_ATOMS: atom_id res chain seq x y z
N MET A 1 5.24 -0.80 15.18
CA MET A 1 4.84 0.34 14.32
C MET A 1 5.73 0.52 13.07
N LYS A 2 7.06 0.48 13.14
CA LYS A 2 7.97 0.70 11.99
C LYS A 2 7.71 -0.16 10.73
N LYS A 3 7.15 -1.37 10.85
CA LYS A 3 6.95 -2.30 9.73
C LYS A 3 5.89 -1.89 8.70
N TYR A 4 4.92 -1.08 9.11
CA TYR A 4 3.85 -0.57 8.21
C TYR A 4 4.21 0.77 7.55
N PHE A 5 5.25 1.44 8.02
CA PHE A 5 5.79 2.67 7.45
C PHE A 5 6.75 2.33 6.31
N ASN A 6 6.21 2.01 5.14
CA ASN A 6 6.99 1.92 3.92
C ASN A 6 6.57 3.03 2.94
N LYS A 7 7.42 3.37 1.99
CA LYS A 7 7.19 4.46 1.03
C LYS A 7 5.84 4.35 0.31
N TYR A 8 5.41 3.14 -0.05
CA TYR A 8 4.17 2.89 -0.77
C TYR A 8 2.93 3.20 0.08
N ASN A 9 2.97 2.88 1.37
CA ASN A 9 1.88 3.18 2.28
C ASN A 9 1.78 4.68 2.56
N VAL A 10 2.92 5.38 2.67
CA VAL A 10 2.96 6.82 2.85
C VAL A 10 2.41 7.52 1.60
N VAL A 11 2.83 7.12 0.39
CA VAL A 11 2.30 7.64 -0.87
C VAL A 11 0.79 7.43 -0.96
N ASN A 12 0.28 6.21 -0.71
CA ASN A 12 -1.15 5.92 -0.74
C ASN A 12 -1.93 6.78 0.26
N PHE A 13 -1.42 6.92 1.48
CA PHE A 13 -2.04 7.74 2.52
C PHE A 13 -2.06 9.22 2.15
N THR A 14 -0.97 9.74 1.59
CA THR A 14 -0.88 11.13 1.15
C THR A 14 -1.83 11.40 -0.02
N ILE A 15 -1.92 10.50 -1.01
CA ILE A 15 -2.88 10.62 -2.12
C ILE A 15 -4.31 10.60 -1.59
N PHE A 16 -4.62 9.74 -0.62
CA PHE A 16 -5.94 9.67 0.00
C PHE A 16 -6.30 10.98 0.72
N ILE A 17 -5.38 11.56 1.49
CA ILE A 17 -5.55 12.86 2.13
C ILE A 17 -5.80 13.94 1.07
N LEU A 18 -4.96 14.02 0.04
CA LEU A 18 -5.13 14.99 -1.04
C LEU A 18 -6.51 14.91 -1.66
N PHE A 19 -6.98 13.72 -1.97
CA PHE A 19 -8.28 13.51 -2.60
C PHE A 19 -9.44 13.96 -1.70
N ILE A 20 -9.42 13.56 -0.42
CA ILE A 20 -10.48 13.93 0.54
C ILE A 20 -10.50 15.44 0.77
N PHE A 21 -9.34 16.05 1.09
CA PHE A 21 -9.29 17.48 1.39
C PHE A 21 -9.59 18.34 0.17
N PHE A 22 -9.23 17.89 -1.04
CA PHE A 22 -9.62 18.55 -2.27
C PHE A 22 -11.15 18.55 -2.48
N ILE A 23 -11.82 17.40 -2.26
CA ILE A 23 -13.29 17.33 -2.33
C ILE A 23 -13.93 18.24 -1.29
N ILE A 24 -13.46 18.20 -0.03
CA ILE A 24 -14.00 19.04 1.05
C ILE A 24 -13.82 20.52 0.70
N GLU A 25 -12.66 20.94 0.20
CA GLU A 25 -12.41 22.32 -0.22
C GLU A 25 -13.37 22.76 -1.31
N ARG A 26 -13.59 21.92 -2.34
CA ARG A 26 -14.53 22.22 -3.42
C ARG A 26 -15.98 22.33 -2.95
N LEU A 27 -16.42 21.41 -2.10
CA LEU A 27 -17.76 21.44 -1.50
C LEU A 27 -17.94 22.67 -0.59
N ALA A 28 -16.96 22.99 0.24
CA ALA A 28 -17.00 24.15 1.12
C ALA A 28 -17.07 25.45 0.31
N MET A 29 -16.26 25.59 -0.73
CA MET A 29 -16.31 26.76 -1.63
C MET A 29 -17.69 26.89 -2.30
N PHE A 30 -18.23 25.79 -2.81
CA PHE A 30 -19.56 25.81 -3.42
C PHE A 30 -20.65 26.26 -2.44
N LEU A 31 -20.65 25.76 -1.19
CA LEU A 31 -21.61 26.13 -0.17
C LEU A 31 -21.46 27.61 0.25
N ILE A 32 -20.23 28.07 0.46
CA ILE A 32 -19.93 29.46 0.86
C ILE A 32 -20.45 30.44 -0.20
N THR A 33 -20.20 30.15 -1.47
CA THR A 33 -20.66 30.98 -2.59
C THR A 33 -22.20 30.96 -2.72
N LYS A 34 -22.84 29.80 -2.56
CA LYS A 34 -24.31 29.68 -2.65
C LYS A 34 -25.05 30.40 -1.54
N ILE A 35 -24.49 30.46 -0.33
CA ILE A 35 -25.13 31.05 0.86
C ILE A 35 -24.64 32.49 1.08
N HIS A 36 -23.77 33.03 0.20
CA HIS A 36 -23.17 34.37 0.33
C HIS A 36 -22.41 34.59 1.65
N LEU A 37 -21.73 33.53 2.18
CA LEU A 37 -20.96 33.58 3.41
C LEU A 37 -19.52 34.05 3.17
N GLU A 38 -19.19 34.56 2.00
CA GLU A 38 -17.84 35.01 1.60
C GLU A 38 -17.29 36.14 2.47
N THR A 39 -18.18 36.91 3.10
CA THR A 39 -17.82 38.04 3.98
C THR A 39 -17.48 37.60 5.41
N PHE A 40 -17.79 36.38 5.79
CA PHE A 40 -17.53 35.89 7.13
C PHE A 40 -16.09 35.38 7.26
N TYR A 41 -15.29 36.06 8.07
CA TYR A 41 -13.88 35.79 8.32
C TYR A 41 -13.58 34.33 8.67
N TYR A 42 -14.40 33.69 9.48
CA TYR A 42 -14.18 32.28 9.89
C TYR A 42 -14.27 31.29 8.74
N PHE A 43 -15.14 31.52 7.75
CA PHE A 43 -15.24 30.65 6.57
C PHE A 43 -14.07 30.83 5.65
N VAL A 44 -13.62 32.07 5.47
CA VAL A 44 -12.40 32.35 4.68
C VAL A 44 -11.18 31.69 5.33
N MET A 45 -11.02 31.83 6.66
CA MET A 45 -9.94 31.18 7.40
C MET A 45 -9.98 29.65 7.26
N PHE A 46 -11.17 29.04 7.33
CA PHE A 46 -11.33 27.60 7.14
C PHE A 46 -10.84 27.13 5.77
N ILE A 47 -11.18 27.83 4.68
CA ILE A 47 -10.69 27.53 3.34
C ILE A 47 -9.16 27.63 3.27
N TRP A 48 -8.56 28.65 3.90
CA TRP A 48 -7.11 28.79 3.94
C TRP A 48 -6.42 27.61 4.65
N ILE A 49 -7.01 27.12 5.75
CA ILE A 49 -6.50 25.93 6.45
C ILE A 49 -6.57 24.70 5.56
N LEU A 50 -7.69 24.47 4.85
CA LEU A 50 -7.82 23.34 3.92
C LEU A 50 -6.76 23.39 2.82
N ARG A 51 -6.52 24.56 2.22
CA ARG A 51 -5.50 24.78 1.19
C ARG A 51 -4.10 24.51 1.74
N LEU A 52 -3.80 24.95 2.96
CA LEU A 52 -2.52 24.69 3.59
C LEU A 52 -2.27 23.18 3.79
N ILE A 53 -3.30 22.42 4.18
CA ILE A 53 -3.21 20.96 4.29
C ILE A 53 -2.94 20.34 2.92
N ILE A 54 -3.65 20.77 1.87
CA ILE A 54 -3.44 20.29 0.50
C ILE A 54 -2.01 20.57 0.04
N VAL A 55 -1.51 21.80 0.21
CA VAL A 55 -0.15 22.18 -0.19
C VAL A 55 0.89 21.36 0.58
N SER A 56 0.70 21.18 1.89
CA SER A 56 1.62 20.36 2.71
C SER A 56 1.66 18.91 2.27
N ALA A 57 0.51 18.32 1.92
CA ALA A 57 0.44 16.95 1.42
C ALA A 57 1.11 16.81 0.04
N PHE A 58 0.95 17.80 -0.86
CA PHE A 58 1.69 17.85 -2.12
C PHE A 58 3.19 17.93 -1.91
N SER A 59 3.64 18.76 -0.96
CA SER A 59 5.07 18.91 -0.63
C SER A 59 5.67 17.59 -0.12
N ILE A 60 4.94 16.86 0.72
CA ILE A 60 5.36 15.53 1.21
C ILE A 60 5.49 14.56 0.04
N LEU A 61 4.49 14.50 -0.85
CA LEU A 61 4.51 13.61 -2.01
C LEU A 61 5.68 13.91 -2.93
N PHE A 62 5.92 15.20 -3.22
CA PHE A 62 7.02 15.65 -4.05
C PHE A 62 8.38 15.30 -3.42
N PHE A 63 8.51 15.47 -2.12
CA PHE A 63 9.74 15.09 -1.39
C PHE A 63 10.01 13.59 -1.46
N ILE A 64 8.97 12.74 -1.33
CA ILE A 64 9.12 11.28 -1.47
C ILE A 64 9.58 10.91 -2.89
N ILE A 65 9.05 11.56 -3.92
CA ILE A 65 9.44 11.33 -5.33
C ILE A 65 10.90 11.71 -5.54
N ILE A 66 11.34 12.86 -5.01
CA ILE A 66 12.74 13.32 -5.10
C ILE A 66 13.67 12.31 -4.40
N LEU A 67 13.34 11.90 -3.19
CA LEU A 67 14.15 10.92 -2.46
C LEU A 67 14.24 9.58 -3.21
N ASP A 68 13.13 9.12 -3.80
CA ASP A 68 13.12 7.88 -4.57
C ASP A 68 13.95 8.02 -5.85
N PHE A 69 13.84 9.14 -6.54
CA PHE A 69 14.66 9.45 -7.72
C PHE A 69 16.16 9.50 -7.37
N ALA A 70 16.52 10.20 -6.29
CA ALA A 70 17.91 10.30 -5.86
C ALA A 70 18.47 8.93 -5.44
N SER A 71 17.69 8.12 -4.72
CA SER A 71 18.08 6.75 -4.35
C SER A 71 18.31 5.86 -5.57
N ARG A 72 17.41 5.93 -6.56
CA ARG A 72 17.53 5.16 -7.80
C ARG A 72 18.75 5.58 -8.63
N ASN A 73 18.96 6.89 -8.75
CA ASN A 73 20.11 7.40 -9.46
C ASN A 73 21.45 6.99 -8.80
N ALA A 74 21.50 6.95 -7.48
CA ALA A 74 22.68 6.45 -6.74
C ALA A 74 22.94 4.95 -6.96
N GLU A 75 21.91 4.16 -7.26
CA GLU A 75 21.99 2.73 -7.57
C GLU A 75 22.11 2.46 -9.08
N PHE A 76 22.29 3.49 -9.92
CA PHE A 76 22.32 3.40 -11.38
C PHE A 76 21.06 2.72 -11.97
N ASP A 77 19.90 2.95 -11.35
CA ASP A 77 18.63 2.37 -11.75
C ASP A 77 17.68 3.42 -12.32
N TYR A 78 16.80 3.01 -13.23
CA TYR A 78 15.84 3.92 -13.88
C TYR A 78 14.65 4.23 -12.98
N PHE A 79 14.23 5.47 -12.94
CA PHE A 79 13.01 5.90 -12.21
C PHE A 79 11.74 5.15 -12.66
N ARG A 80 11.69 4.69 -13.92
CA ARG A 80 10.62 3.85 -14.46
C ARG A 80 10.40 2.58 -13.60
N ASN A 81 11.47 2.00 -13.06
CA ASN A 81 11.40 0.82 -12.19
C ASN A 81 10.72 1.14 -10.85
N SER A 82 10.73 2.39 -10.40
CA SER A 82 10.00 2.82 -9.21
C SER A 82 8.48 2.79 -9.43
N ILE A 83 8.02 3.30 -10.57
CA ILE A 83 6.61 3.25 -10.95
C ILE A 83 6.16 1.80 -11.10
N LYS A 84 6.95 0.97 -11.79
CA LYS A 84 6.70 -0.46 -11.94
C LYS A 84 6.58 -1.18 -10.59
N SER A 85 7.50 -0.87 -9.67
CA SER A 85 7.49 -1.41 -8.29
C SER A 85 6.22 -1.02 -7.52
N TYR A 86 5.77 0.23 -7.68
CA TYR A 86 4.54 0.71 -7.05
C TYR A 86 3.31 -0.04 -7.57
N VAL A 87 3.17 -0.13 -8.90
CA VAL A 87 2.04 -0.81 -9.55
C VAL A 87 2.03 -2.30 -9.17
N ALA A 88 3.17 -2.99 -9.27
CA ALA A 88 3.28 -4.41 -8.92
C ALA A 88 2.96 -4.65 -7.42
N THR A 89 3.46 -3.78 -6.53
CA THR A 89 3.13 -3.88 -5.10
C THR A 89 1.63 -3.76 -4.86
N TRP A 90 0.95 -2.83 -5.55
CA TRP A 90 -0.49 -2.64 -5.44
C TRP A 90 -1.26 -3.84 -5.98
N GLN A 91 -0.88 -4.35 -7.17
CA GLN A 91 -1.50 -5.52 -7.79
C GLN A 91 -1.36 -6.77 -6.92
N MET A 92 -0.15 -7.03 -6.39
CA MET A 92 0.10 -8.15 -5.50
C MET A 92 -0.71 -8.08 -4.20
N ARG A 93 -0.82 -6.90 -3.60
CA ARG A 93 -1.65 -6.71 -2.41
C ARG A 93 -3.13 -6.96 -2.68
N ARG A 94 -3.60 -6.55 -3.86
CA ARG A 94 -4.98 -6.81 -4.29
C ARG A 94 -5.22 -8.30 -4.54
N PHE A 95 -4.29 -8.97 -5.22
CA PHE A 95 -4.36 -10.40 -5.51
C PHE A 95 -4.37 -11.25 -4.23
N CYS A 96 -3.47 -10.99 -3.30
CA CYS A 96 -3.37 -11.74 -2.05
C CYS A 96 -4.45 -11.39 -1.01
N ARG A 97 -5.35 -10.44 -1.30
CA ARG A 97 -6.37 -10.00 -0.35
C ARG A 97 -7.42 -11.09 -0.16
N GLN A 98 -7.57 -11.54 1.08
CA GLN A 98 -8.62 -12.47 1.47
C GLN A 98 -9.96 -11.73 1.59
N ILE A 99 -10.99 -12.26 0.94
CA ILE A 99 -12.35 -11.74 1.02
C ILE A 99 -13.03 -12.42 2.20
N ASN A 100 -13.75 -11.64 3.02
CA ASN A 100 -14.61 -12.22 4.03
C ASN A 100 -15.71 -13.02 3.32
N VAL A 101 -15.73 -14.31 3.58
CA VAL A 101 -16.89 -15.13 3.20
C VAL A 101 -18.00 -14.75 4.17
N GLU A 102 -19.14 -14.30 3.65
CA GLU A 102 -20.32 -14.06 4.47
C GLU A 102 -20.63 -15.33 5.28
N PRO A 103 -20.84 -15.21 6.62
CA PRO A 103 -21.18 -16.37 7.43
C PRO A 103 -22.47 -16.97 6.88
N SER A 104 -22.52 -18.28 6.70
CA SER A 104 -23.78 -18.98 6.47
C SER A 104 -24.70 -18.71 7.64
N LEU A 105 -26.01 -18.61 7.40
CA LEU A 105 -27.01 -18.30 8.42
C LEU A 105 -26.98 -19.26 9.65
N GLU A 106 -26.28 -20.38 9.52
CA GLU A 106 -26.12 -21.42 10.54
C GLU A 106 -24.88 -21.23 11.44
N GLU A 107 -23.90 -20.37 11.07
CA GLU A 107 -22.73 -20.15 11.92
C GLU A 107 -23.07 -19.21 13.09
N SER A 108 -22.76 -19.65 14.32
CA SER A 108 -22.97 -18.84 15.51
C SER A 108 -22.21 -17.52 15.41
N SER A 109 -22.81 -16.39 15.80
CA SER A 109 -22.28 -15.05 15.66
C SER A 109 -20.86 -14.86 16.27
N ARG A 110 -20.52 -15.63 17.31
CA ARG A 110 -19.18 -15.61 17.95
C ARG A 110 -18.10 -16.20 17.06
N TYR A 111 -18.38 -17.32 16.39
CA TYR A 111 -17.43 -17.98 15.50
C TYR A 111 -17.14 -17.14 14.24
N SER A 112 -18.18 -16.55 13.69
CA SER A 112 -18.08 -15.61 12.57
C SER A 112 -17.19 -14.41 12.91
N ASN A 113 -17.34 -13.80 14.08
CA ASN A 113 -16.54 -12.66 14.52
C ASN A 113 -15.03 -13.01 14.64
N THR A 114 -14.71 -14.19 15.18
CA THR A 114 -13.33 -14.66 15.31
C THR A 114 -12.68 -14.86 13.94
N LYS A 115 -13.38 -15.52 13.00
CA LYS A 115 -12.89 -15.75 11.64
C LYS A 115 -12.65 -14.45 10.88
N GLN A 116 -13.57 -13.48 11.01
CA GLN A 116 -13.40 -12.15 10.42
C GLN A 116 -12.18 -11.42 10.99
N GLU A 117 -11.93 -11.54 12.30
CA GLU A 117 -10.76 -10.92 12.91
C GLU A 117 -9.43 -11.54 12.41
N ILE A 118 -9.39 -12.86 12.22
CA ILE A 118 -8.25 -13.58 11.66
C ILE A 118 -7.96 -13.09 10.25
N ILE A 119 -8.98 -13.03 9.39
CA ILE A 119 -8.87 -12.53 8.02
C ILE A 119 -8.43 -11.05 8.02
N ARG A 120 -8.97 -10.22 8.90
CA ARG A 120 -8.57 -8.81 9.03
C ARG A 120 -7.09 -8.67 9.40
N LYS A 121 -6.59 -9.51 10.34
CA LYS A 121 -5.16 -9.53 10.72
C LYS A 121 -4.29 -10.01 9.56
N ALA A 122 -4.74 -11.03 8.81
CA ALA A 122 -4.08 -11.52 7.62
C ALA A 122 -3.99 -10.40 6.55
N ASN A 123 -5.11 -9.78 6.20
CA ASN A 123 -5.15 -8.67 5.24
C ASN A 123 -4.31 -7.45 5.67
N ARG A 124 -4.23 -7.17 6.97
CA ARG A 124 -3.37 -6.11 7.47
C ARG A 124 -1.88 -6.38 7.20
N SER A 125 -1.46 -7.65 7.18
CA SER A 125 -0.07 -7.99 6.86
C SER A 125 0.30 -7.66 5.42
N LEU A 126 -0.67 -7.59 4.50
CA LEU A 126 -0.45 -7.20 3.10
C LEU A 126 0.12 -5.78 2.97
N LEU A 127 -0.12 -4.90 3.96
CA LEU A 127 0.50 -3.57 3.98
C LEU A 127 2.03 -3.63 4.07
N THR A 128 2.60 -4.77 4.50
CA THR A 128 4.04 -4.99 4.53
C THR A 128 4.58 -5.62 3.25
N LEU A 129 3.71 -6.16 2.37
CA LEU A 129 4.11 -6.71 1.10
C LEU A 129 4.61 -5.59 0.19
N THR A 130 5.83 -5.74 -0.30
CA THR A 130 6.49 -4.82 -1.22
C THR A 130 7.19 -5.59 -2.31
N VAL A 131 7.07 -5.11 -3.55
CA VAL A 131 7.78 -5.63 -4.71
C VAL A 131 8.63 -4.49 -5.26
N ILE A 132 9.93 -4.71 -5.38
CA ILE A 132 10.89 -3.70 -5.84
C ILE A 132 11.61 -4.27 -7.05
N TYR A 133 11.42 -3.61 -8.18
CA TYR A 133 12.15 -3.91 -9.42
C TYR A 133 13.37 -3.00 -9.54
N TYR A 134 14.49 -3.57 -9.90
CA TYR A 134 15.71 -2.92 -10.38
C TYR A 134 15.96 -3.36 -11.81
N GLU A 135 16.98 -2.86 -12.45
CA GLU A 135 17.29 -3.19 -13.85
C GLU A 135 17.62 -4.68 -14.03
N GLU A 136 18.45 -5.25 -13.15
CA GLU A 136 18.92 -6.64 -13.27
C GLU A 136 18.23 -7.60 -12.30
N LYS A 137 17.64 -7.10 -11.23
CA LYS A 137 17.03 -7.91 -10.17
C LYS A 137 15.69 -7.37 -9.73
N ALA A 138 14.87 -8.23 -9.15
CA ALA A 138 13.68 -7.81 -8.41
C ALA A 138 13.63 -8.51 -7.05
N VAL A 139 13.02 -7.85 -6.07
CA VAL A 139 12.91 -8.36 -4.70
C VAL A 139 11.48 -8.17 -4.20
N ALA A 140 10.85 -9.25 -3.79
CA ALA A 140 9.58 -9.22 -3.09
C ALA A 140 9.81 -9.52 -1.60
N LYS A 141 9.25 -8.68 -0.71
CA LYS A 141 9.33 -8.86 0.74
C LYS A 141 7.96 -8.80 1.36
N TRP A 142 7.68 -9.72 2.28
CA TRP A 142 6.41 -9.79 2.98
C TRP A 142 6.59 -10.20 4.44
N THR A 143 6.08 -9.41 5.37
CA THR A 143 6.17 -9.71 6.81
C THR A 143 4.83 -10.24 7.30
N PHE A 144 4.84 -11.46 7.86
CA PHE A 144 3.66 -12.16 8.31
C PHE A 144 3.16 -11.72 9.69
N PRO A 145 1.87 -11.92 9.98
CA PRO A 145 1.29 -11.60 11.28
C PRO A 145 1.85 -12.50 12.39
N VAL A 146 1.58 -12.14 13.65
CA VAL A 146 1.99 -12.92 14.82
C VAL A 146 1.04 -14.09 15.09
N ASN A 147 -0.25 -13.87 14.78
CA ASN A 147 -1.30 -14.86 15.02
C ASN A 147 -1.10 -16.07 14.11
N CYS A 148 -1.12 -17.27 14.69
CA CYS A 148 -0.83 -18.53 14.01
C CYS A 148 -1.80 -18.78 12.83
N GLU A 149 -3.11 -18.60 13.04
CA GLU A 149 -4.12 -18.85 12.01
C GLU A 149 -3.98 -17.86 10.84
N SER A 150 -3.78 -16.58 11.16
CA SER A 150 -3.52 -15.57 10.12
C SER A 150 -2.18 -15.80 9.42
N TYR A 151 -1.19 -16.39 10.11
CA TYR A 151 0.09 -16.77 9.52
C TYR A 151 -0.10 -17.90 8.50
N ASN A 152 -0.81 -18.97 8.88
CA ASN A 152 -1.06 -20.12 8.01
C ASN A 152 -1.78 -19.72 6.70
N ILE A 153 -2.80 -18.87 6.81
CA ILE A 153 -3.50 -18.32 5.63
C ILE A 153 -2.51 -17.62 4.68
N MET A 154 -1.58 -16.84 5.21
CA MET A 154 -0.61 -16.12 4.38
C MET A 154 0.48 -17.04 3.83
N GLU A 155 0.85 -18.10 4.55
CA GLU A 155 1.84 -19.08 4.11
C GLU A 155 1.35 -19.88 2.91
N GLU A 156 0.09 -20.32 2.91
CA GLU A 156 -0.56 -21.00 1.79
C GLU A 156 -0.57 -20.14 0.50
N LEU A 157 -0.59 -18.83 0.65
CA LEU A 157 -0.56 -17.91 -0.49
C LEU A 157 0.82 -17.71 -1.12
N LEU A 158 1.92 -18.12 -0.48
CA LEU A 158 3.27 -17.85 -0.99
C LEU A 158 3.52 -18.44 -2.38
N ALA A 159 3.07 -19.68 -2.60
CA ALA A 159 3.23 -20.34 -3.90
C ALA A 159 2.40 -19.64 -5.00
N GLN A 160 1.19 -19.19 -4.66
CA GLN A 160 0.34 -18.44 -5.58
C GLN A 160 0.93 -17.05 -5.86
N ALA A 161 1.42 -16.37 -4.83
CA ALA A 161 2.09 -15.08 -4.96
C ALA A 161 3.33 -15.15 -5.87
N LYS A 162 4.13 -16.21 -5.76
CA LYS A 162 5.26 -16.46 -6.68
C LYS A 162 4.79 -16.60 -8.13
N ARG A 163 3.73 -17.38 -8.38
CA ARG A 163 3.18 -17.56 -9.74
C ARG A 163 2.72 -16.24 -10.32
N GLU A 164 1.96 -15.48 -9.54
CA GLU A 164 1.47 -14.16 -9.95
C GLU A 164 2.61 -13.17 -10.24
N LEU A 165 3.64 -13.11 -9.39
CA LEU A 165 4.83 -12.28 -9.63
C LEU A 165 5.51 -12.60 -10.96
N ASN A 166 5.62 -13.90 -11.31
CA ASN A 166 6.19 -14.32 -12.59
C ASN A 166 5.30 -14.01 -13.79
N GLN A 167 3.98 -13.88 -13.58
CA GLN A 167 3.03 -13.48 -14.64
C GLN A 167 3.00 -11.96 -14.84
N LEU A 168 3.13 -11.18 -13.75
CA LEU A 168 3.15 -9.72 -13.82
C LEU A 168 4.30 -9.18 -14.68
N ASP A 169 5.44 -9.86 -14.65
CA ASP A 169 6.57 -9.54 -15.50
C ASP A 169 7.38 -10.78 -15.87
N SER A 170 7.18 -11.27 -17.08
CA SER A 170 7.84 -12.45 -17.61
C SER A 170 9.36 -12.30 -17.79
N SER A 171 9.88 -11.06 -17.74
CA SER A 171 11.33 -10.80 -17.83
C SER A 171 12.08 -11.11 -16.54
N TYR A 172 11.39 -11.33 -15.41
CA TYR A 172 12.00 -11.72 -14.15
C TYR A 172 11.48 -13.09 -13.72
N LEU A 173 12.37 -13.93 -13.20
CA LEU A 173 12.00 -15.23 -12.64
C LEU A 173 12.20 -15.20 -11.13
N PHE A 174 11.11 -15.10 -10.39
CA PHE A 174 11.12 -15.13 -8.93
C PHE A 174 11.36 -16.53 -8.39
N ASN A 175 12.30 -16.63 -7.46
CA ASN A 175 12.56 -17.83 -6.68
C ASN A 175 11.48 -18.04 -5.63
N ASP A 176 11.55 -19.16 -4.89
CA ASP A 176 10.66 -19.39 -3.77
C ASP A 176 10.87 -18.35 -2.67
N PHE A 177 9.82 -18.08 -1.92
CA PHE A 177 9.92 -17.21 -0.76
C PHE A 177 10.67 -17.91 0.35
N ILE A 178 11.80 -17.33 0.76
CA ILE A 178 12.63 -17.84 1.85
C ILE A 178 12.40 -16.93 3.07
N ARG A 179 12.20 -17.56 4.22
CA ARG A 179 12.09 -16.84 5.49
C ARG A 179 13.46 -16.28 5.88
N LEU A 180 13.51 -14.99 6.16
CA LEU A 180 14.74 -14.36 6.66
C LEU A 180 15.00 -14.77 8.10
N GLU A 181 16.28 -14.99 8.43
CA GLU A 181 16.72 -15.38 9.75
C GLU A 181 16.18 -14.43 10.84
N ASN A 182 15.78 -15.01 11.98
CA ASN A 182 15.25 -14.30 13.15
C ASN A 182 14.09 -13.34 12.88
N SER A 183 13.39 -13.50 11.74
CA SER A 183 12.26 -12.65 11.40
C SER A 183 11.06 -13.46 10.87
N ARG A 184 9.89 -12.82 10.82
CA ARG A 184 8.69 -13.33 10.13
C ARG A 184 8.55 -12.74 8.76
N THR A 185 9.65 -12.28 8.19
CA THR A 185 9.69 -11.69 6.86
C THR A 185 10.14 -12.75 5.88
N PHE A 186 9.34 -12.97 4.86
CA PHE A 186 9.67 -13.78 3.71
C PHE A 186 10.22 -12.87 2.61
N SER A 187 11.23 -13.32 1.91
CA SER A 187 11.84 -12.62 0.78
C SER A 187 11.98 -13.56 -0.39
N SER A 188 11.58 -13.10 -1.57
CA SER A 188 11.85 -13.75 -2.84
C SER A 188 12.66 -12.81 -3.70
N THR A 189 13.69 -13.33 -4.34
CA THR A 189 14.55 -12.60 -5.29
C THR A 189 14.33 -13.13 -6.68
N ALA A 190 14.43 -12.26 -7.66
CA ALA A 190 14.40 -12.62 -9.06
C ALA A 190 15.56 -11.94 -9.79
N PHE A 191 16.06 -12.60 -10.83
CA PHE A 191 17.00 -12.03 -11.78
C PHE A 191 16.33 -11.88 -13.14
N ARG A 192 16.74 -10.86 -13.87
CA ARG A 192 16.25 -10.62 -15.21
C ARG A 192 16.74 -11.73 -16.13
N LYS A 193 15.82 -12.32 -16.90
CA LYS A 193 16.19 -13.25 -17.97
C LYS A 193 17.00 -12.51 -19.03
N LYS A 194 18.13 -13.07 -19.42
CA LYS A 194 18.91 -12.60 -20.56
C LYS A 194 18.27 -13.01 -21.86
#